data_18a4b7ff112583d8a764ffd010db289f
#
_entry.id   18a4b7ff112583d8a764ffd010db289f
#
_cell.length_a   1.000
_cell.length_b   1.000
_cell.length_c   1.000
_cell.angle_alpha   90.00
_cell.angle_beta   90.00
_cell.angle_gamma   90.00
#
_symmetry.space_group_name_H-M   'P 1'
#
loop_
_entity.id
_entity.type
_entity.pdbx_description
1 polymer ?
#
loop_
_entity_poly.entity_id
_entity_poly.type
_entity_poly.pdbx_seq_one_letter_code
_entity_poly.pdbx_strand_id
1 'polypeptide(L)'
;MKSNGGGCIINNSSIAGLRYRQGDLLYSALKAALTHYTRMSGIELGEHNIRVNSISPGAIATPIFWGGSQRANTLSDEENERKMNKLQQSLARSVPLLKTGVAEDIAEAALYLASDAGRFVTCHDLVVDGGRTSMFHEPS
;
A
#
# COMPACT_ATOMS: atom_id res chain seq x y z
N MET A 1 -12.67 14.48 14.81
CA MET A 1 -11.95 15.30 13.81
C MET A 1 -12.69 16.63 13.57
N LYS A 2 -13.96 16.63 13.17
CA LYS A 2 -14.70 17.89 12.92
C LYS A 2 -14.65 18.87 14.11
N SER A 3 -14.89 18.39 15.33
CA SER A 3 -14.82 19.20 16.57
C SER A 3 -13.42 19.67 16.96
N ASN A 4 -12.37 19.09 16.38
CA ASN A 4 -10.97 19.35 16.75
C ASN A 4 -10.21 20.11 15.64
N GLY A 5 -10.93 20.75 14.72
CA GLY A 5 -10.32 21.61 13.68
C GLY A 5 -9.75 20.87 12.47
N GLY A 6 -10.01 19.60 12.30
CA GLY A 6 -9.60 18.84 11.14
C GLY A 6 -8.89 17.52 11.45
N GLY A 7 -8.21 16.97 10.46
CA GLY A 7 -7.46 15.72 10.60
C GLY A 7 -7.03 15.11 9.27
N CYS A 8 -6.46 13.90 9.38
CA CYS A 8 -6.05 13.11 8.22
C CYS A 8 -6.52 11.66 8.37
N ILE A 9 -7.10 11.12 7.31
CA ILE A 9 -7.47 9.71 7.17
C ILE A 9 -6.65 9.13 6.03
N ILE A 10 -6.00 8.00 6.29
CA ILE A 10 -5.23 7.26 5.29
C ILE A 10 -5.79 5.85 5.19
N ASN A 11 -6.34 5.50 4.05
CA ASN A 11 -6.86 4.18 3.75
C ASN A 11 -5.77 3.31 3.11
N ASN A 12 -5.52 2.13 3.65
CA ASN A 12 -4.58 1.19 3.06
C ASN A 12 -5.26 0.38 1.95
N SER A 13 -5.09 0.82 0.71
CA SER A 13 -5.60 0.14 -0.49
C SER A 13 -4.61 -0.90 -1.01
N SER A 14 -4.48 -1.06 -2.32
CA SER A 14 -3.54 -1.97 -2.97
C SER A 14 -3.48 -1.69 -4.47
N ILE A 15 -2.34 -1.97 -5.11
CA ILE A 15 -2.24 -2.03 -6.57
C ILE A 15 -3.17 -3.08 -7.20
N ALA A 16 -3.68 -4.02 -6.43
CA ALA A 16 -4.68 -4.98 -6.88
C ALA A 16 -5.98 -4.31 -7.33
N GLY A 17 -6.33 -3.15 -6.76
CA GLY A 17 -7.45 -2.32 -7.20
C GLY A 17 -7.18 -1.51 -8.47
N LEU A 18 -5.94 -1.46 -8.93
CA LEU A 18 -5.50 -0.64 -10.06
C LEU A 18 -5.14 -1.47 -11.29
N ARG A 19 -4.68 -2.70 -11.10
CA ARG A 19 -4.15 -3.54 -12.18
C ARG A 19 -4.57 -5.00 -12.05
N TYR A 20 -4.88 -5.59 -13.20
CA TYR A 20 -5.21 -7.01 -13.33
C TYR A 20 -4.06 -7.92 -12.86
N ARG A 21 -4.41 -9.06 -12.26
CA ARG A 21 -3.48 -10.10 -11.73
C ARG A 21 -2.55 -9.65 -10.60
N GLN A 22 -2.94 -8.65 -9.82
CA GLN A 22 -2.21 -8.27 -8.60
C GLN A 22 -2.88 -8.77 -7.31
N GLY A 23 -3.99 -9.48 -7.41
CA GLY A 23 -4.76 -10.09 -6.32
C GLY A 23 -5.89 -10.94 -6.88
N ASP A 24 -6.64 -11.64 -6.02
CA ASP A 24 -7.86 -12.31 -6.43
C ASP A 24 -8.97 -11.33 -6.82
N LEU A 25 -10.04 -11.83 -7.45
CA LEU A 25 -11.11 -11.02 -8.01
C LEU A 25 -11.81 -10.17 -6.96
N LEU A 26 -12.22 -10.78 -5.84
CA LEU A 26 -12.97 -10.09 -4.79
C LEU A 26 -12.10 -9.07 -4.06
N TYR A 27 -10.89 -9.44 -3.70
CA TYR A 27 -9.92 -8.54 -3.08
C TYR A 27 -9.66 -7.32 -3.97
N SER A 28 -9.43 -7.53 -5.26
CA SER A 28 -9.19 -6.46 -6.24
C SER A 28 -10.38 -5.51 -6.34
N ALA A 29 -11.59 -6.05 -6.42
CA ALA A 29 -12.81 -5.24 -6.47
C ALA A 29 -13.00 -4.39 -5.20
N LEU A 30 -12.75 -4.98 -4.01
CA LEU A 30 -12.86 -4.26 -2.73
C LEU A 30 -11.79 -3.16 -2.60
N LYS A 31 -10.57 -3.40 -3.07
CA LYS A 31 -9.51 -2.39 -3.04
C LYS A 31 -9.77 -1.25 -4.03
N ALA A 32 -10.32 -1.54 -5.20
CA ALA A 32 -10.78 -0.51 -6.14
C ALA A 32 -11.91 0.34 -5.54
N ALA A 33 -12.89 -0.30 -4.89
CA ALA A 33 -13.96 0.39 -4.19
C ALA A 33 -13.42 1.29 -3.05
N LEU A 34 -12.45 0.81 -2.27
CA LEU A 34 -11.81 1.61 -1.20
C LEU A 34 -11.11 2.85 -1.75
N THR A 35 -10.39 2.71 -2.87
CA THR A 35 -9.72 3.84 -3.52
C THR A 35 -10.74 4.86 -4.02
N HIS A 36 -11.85 4.41 -4.60
CA HIS A 36 -12.92 5.32 -5.02
C HIS A 36 -13.61 5.99 -3.83
N TYR A 37 -13.96 5.23 -2.78
CA TYR A 37 -14.52 5.76 -1.53
C TYR A 37 -13.63 6.84 -0.90
N THR A 38 -12.31 6.65 -0.94
CA THR A 38 -11.34 7.64 -0.46
C THR A 38 -11.49 8.99 -1.14
N ARG A 39 -11.66 9.00 -2.46
CA ARG A 39 -11.87 10.24 -3.22
C ARG A 39 -13.17 10.92 -2.85
N MET A 40 -14.26 10.17 -2.79
CA MET A 40 -15.58 10.71 -2.46
C MET A 40 -15.62 11.28 -1.04
N SER A 41 -15.13 10.52 -0.05
CA SER A 41 -15.09 10.98 1.33
C SER A 41 -14.15 12.18 1.55
N GLY A 42 -13.06 12.28 0.78
CA GLY A 42 -12.17 13.44 0.81
C GLY A 42 -12.84 14.73 0.32
N ILE A 43 -13.71 14.61 -0.69
CA ILE A 43 -14.53 15.75 -1.17
C ILE A 43 -15.50 16.19 -0.07
N GLU A 44 -16.26 15.25 0.52
CA GLU A 44 -17.26 15.55 1.53
C GLU A 44 -16.66 16.10 2.84
N LEU A 45 -15.49 15.60 3.23
CA LEU A 45 -14.86 15.97 4.50
C LEU A 45 -13.93 17.18 4.39
N GLY A 46 -13.62 17.62 3.18
CA GLY A 46 -12.71 18.73 2.93
C GLY A 46 -13.15 20.05 3.55
N GLU A 47 -14.47 20.35 3.57
CA GLU A 47 -15.03 21.54 4.24
C GLU A 47 -14.77 21.59 5.75
N HIS A 48 -14.45 20.41 6.35
CA HIS A 48 -14.11 20.28 7.76
C HIS A 48 -12.60 20.23 8.02
N ASN A 49 -11.78 20.59 7.02
CA ASN A 49 -10.33 20.50 7.07
C ASN A 49 -9.85 19.07 7.39
N ILE A 50 -10.55 18.05 6.88
CA ILE A 50 -10.18 16.65 7.01
C ILE A 50 -9.71 16.16 5.64
N ARG A 51 -8.44 15.77 5.56
CA ARG A 51 -7.87 15.18 4.36
C ARG A 51 -8.10 13.66 4.35
N VAL A 52 -8.47 13.12 3.22
CA VAL A 52 -8.64 11.66 3.05
C VAL A 52 -7.86 11.20 1.83
N ASN A 53 -6.91 10.32 2.07
CA ASN A 53 -6.06 9.76 1.03
C ASN A 53 -6.00 8.23 1.14
N SER A 54 -5.57 7.56 0.09
CA SER A 54 -5.19 6.16 0.15
C SER A 54 -3.71 5.95 -0.20
N ILE A 55 -3.17 4.85 0.28
CA ILE A 55 -1.89 4.31 -0.18
C ILE A 55 -2.21 2.98 -0.87
N SER A 56 -1.67 2.80 -2.06
CA SER A 56 -1.76 1.55 -2.83
C SER A 56 -0.38 0.88 -2.89
N PRO A 57 -0.05 0.03 -1.90
CA PRO A 57 1.20 -0.71 -1.90
C PRO A 57 1.26 -1.70 -3.06
N GLY A 58 2.46 -1.91 -3.60
CA GLY A 58 2.82 -3.05 -4.43
C GLY A 58 3.05 -4.30 -3.60
N ALA A 59 3.86 -5.21 -4.13
CA ALA A 59 4.31 -6.38 -3.40
C ALA A 59 5.40 -5.97 -2.40
N ILE A 60 5.03 -5.84 -1.14
CA ILE A 60 5.90 -5.46 -0.03
C ILE A 60 6.33 -6.72 0.71
N ALA A 61 7.65 -6.89 0.92
CA ALA A 61 8.20 -8.08 1.57
C ALA A 61 7.82 -8.11 3.06
N THR A 62 6.82 -8.90 3.36
CA THR A 62 6.29 -9.10 4.72
C THR A 62 5.88 -10.56 4.91
N PRO A 63 5.71 -11.04 6.16
CA PRO A 63 5.25 -12.40 6.44
C PRO A 63 3.90 -12.78 5.83
N ILE A 64 3.12 -11.83 5.31
CA ILE A 64 1.83 -12.10 4.66
C ILE A 64 1.96 -13.15 3.53
N PHE A 65 3.11 -13.20 2.86
CA PHE A 65 3.36 -14.14 1.76
C PHE A 65 3.52 -15.60 2.19
N TRP A 66 3.65 -15.86 3.49
CA TRP A 66 3.69 -17.24 4.03
C TRP A 66 2.76 -17.45 5.23
N GLY A 67 1.64 -16.70 5.27
CA GLY A 67 0.56 -16.90 6.23
C GLY A 67 0.45 -15.85 7.33
N GLY A 68 1.16 -14.72 7.17
CA GLY A 68 1.09 -13.57 8.08
C GLY A 68 1.89 -13.76 9.36
N SER A 69 1.79 -12.77 10.26
CA SER A 69 2.56 -12.74 11.51
C SER A 69 2.28 -13.93 12.42
N GLN A 70 1.04 -14.42 12.48
CA GLN A 70 0.71 -15.59 13.28
C GLN A 70 1.51 -16.82 12.85
N ARG A 71 1.60 -17.06 11.54
CA ARG A 71 2.40 -18.16 11.00
C ARG A 71 3.89 -17.93 11.19
N ALA A 72 4.37 -16.72 10.96
CA ALA A 72 5.77 -16.36 11.16
C ALA A 72 6.23 -16.61 12.60
N ASN A 73 5.40 -16.30 13.59
CA ASN A 73 5.71 -16.52 15.01
C ASN A 73 5.80 -18.00 15.41
N THR A 74 5.38 -18.93 14.55
CA THR A 74 5.51 -20.38 14.78
C THR A 74 6.75 -20.98 14.11
N LEU A 75 7.48 -20.21 13.33
CA LEU A 75 8.71 -20.63 12.64
C LEU A 75 9.94 -20.18 13.41
N SER A 76 11.09 -20.84 13.19
CA SER A 76 12.36 -20.33 13.70
C SER A 76 12.77 -19.03 13.00
N ASP A 77 13.66 -18.28 13.63
CA ASP A 77 14.21 -17.05 13.04
C ASP A 77 14.95 -17.35 11.72
N GLU A 78 15.69 -18.45 11.67
CA GLU A 78 16.39 -18.87 10.44
C GLU A 78 15.42 -19.23 9.29
N GLU A 79 14.30 -19.86 9.60
CA GLU A 79 13.26 -20.18 8.60
C GLU A 79 12.59 -18.92 8.08
N ASN A 80 12.26 -17.98 8.96
CA ASN A 80 11.69 -16.70 8.61
C ASN A 80 12.66 -15.90 7.74
N GLU A 81 13.93 -15.82 8.11
CA GLU A 81 14.98 -15.14 7.36
C GLU A 81 15.16 -15.75 5.97
N ARG A 82 15.23 -17.08 5.88
CA ARG A 82 15.32 -17.79 4.59
C ARG A 82 14.13 -17.48 3.68
N LYS A 83 12.90 -17.48 4.22
CA LYS A 83 11.68 -17.14 3.47
C LYS A 83 11.72 -15.69 3.01
N MET A 84 12.12 -14.78 3.88
CA MET A 84 12.24 -13.35 3.58
C MET A 84 13.26 -13.12 2.46
N ASN A 85 14.46 -13.67 2.56
CA ASN A 85 15.52 -13.51 1.56
C ASN A 85 15.08 -14.03 0.18
N LYS A 86 14.43 -15.19 0.13
CA LYS A 86 13.88 -15.75 -1.12
C LYS A 86 12.78 -14.85 -1.71
N LEU A 87 11.89 -14.34 -0.87
CA LEU A 87 10.83 -13.43 -1.28
C LEU A 87 11.41 -12.14 -1.84
N GLN A 88 12.36 -11.51 -1.13
CA GLN A 88 12.99 -10.26 -1.56
C GLN A 88 13.67 -10.39 -2.92
N GLN A 89 14.41 -11.47 -3.15
CA GLN A 89 15.04 -11.74 -4.44
C GLN A 89 14.00 -11.87 -5.57
N SER A 90 12.87 -12.53 -5.30
CA SER A 90 11.79 -12.67 -6.27
C SER A 90 11.10 -11.34 -6.56
N LEU A 91 10.76 -10.58 -5.52
CA LEU A 91 10.06 -9.30 -5.66
C LEU A 91 10.92 -8.24 -6.36
N ALA A 92 12.21 -8.19 -6.06
CA ALA A 92 13.14 -7.24 -6.70
C ALA A 92 13.14 -7.37 -8.23
N ARG A 93 13.00 -8.59 -8.75
CA ARG A 93 12.93 -8.85 -10.21
C ARG A 93 11.61 -8.47 -10.84
N SER A 94 10.58 -8.20 -10.04
CA SER A 94 9.20 -7.97 -10.50
C SER A 94 8.83 -6.50 -10.64
N VAL A 95 9.77 -5.59 -10.39
CA VAL A 95 9.53 -4.14 -10.43
C VAL A 95 10.65 -3.41 -11.18
N PRO A 96 10.35 -2.27 -11.85
CA PRO A 96 11.35 -1.46 -12.57
C PRO A 96 12.54 -1.00 -11.73
N LEU A 97 12.32 -0.72 -10.43
CA LEU A 97 13.39 -0.27 -9.55
C LEU A 97 14.41 -1.38 -9.20
N LEU A 98 14.16 -2.64 -9.56
CA LEU A 98 15.00 -3.81 -9.30
C LEU A 98 15.39 -3.96 -7.81
N LYS A 99 14.53 -3.50 -6.91
CA LYS A 99 14.68 -3.66 -5.46
C LYS A 99 13.32 -3.96 -4.83
N THR A 100 13.35 -4.66 -3.71
CA THR A 100 12.13 -5.03 -2.99
C THR A 100 11.61 -3.84 -2.19
N GLY A 101 10.30 -3.63 -2.22
CA GLY A 101 9.62 -2.77 -1.26
C GLY A 101 9.54 -3.42 0.11
N VAL A 102 9.72 -2.63 1.15
CA VAL A 102 9.65 -3.04 2.56
C VAL A 102 8.58 -2.24 3.31
N ALA A 103 8.26 -2.68 4.53
CA ALA A 103 7.21 -2.04 5.32
C ALA A 103 7.48 -0.56 5.58
N GLU A 104 8.75 -0.20 5.73
CA GLU A 104 9.24 1.17 5.94
C GLU A 104 8.88 2.09 4.77
N ASP A 105 8.91 1.62 3.53
CA ASP A 105 8.51 2.41 2.35
C ASP A 105 7.05 2.86 2.44
N ILE A 106 6.19 2.02 3.02
CA ILE A 106 4.77 2.33 3.23
C ILE A 106 4.58 3.23 4.44
N ALA A 107 5.37 3.04 5.50
CA ALA A 107 5.36 3.88 6.68
C ALA A 107 5.77 5.33 6.36
N GLU A 108 6.81 5.52 5.55
CA GLU A 108 7.25 6.84 5.10
C GLU A 108 6.19 7.53 4.21
N ALA A 109 5.55 6.78 3.33
CA ALA A 109 4.43 7.30 2.54
C ALA A 109 3.25 7.75 3.43
N ALA A 110 2.94 6.97 4.47
CA ALA A 110 1.91 7.32 5.45
C ALA A 110 2.32 8.56 6.26
N LEU A 111 3.57 8.64 6.69
CA LEU A 111 4.12 9.79 7.40
C LEU A 111 4.02 11.07 6.56
N TYR A 112 4.41 11.01 5.28
CA TYR A 112 4.24 12.13 4.35
C TYR A 112 2.78 12.60 4.30
N LEU A 113 1.84 11.70 4.07
CA LEU A 113 0.42 12.05 3.97
C LEU A 113 -0.16 12.57 5.29
N ALA A 114 0.32 12.07 6.44
CA ALA A 114 -0.16 12.47 7.76
C ALA A 114 0.41 13.80 8.25
N SER A 115 1.63 14.14 7.82
CA SER A 115 2.35 15.34 8.27
C SER A 115 1.95 16.62 7.53
N ASP A 116 2.54 17.73 7.95
CA ASP A 116 2.39 19.04 7.29
C ASP A 116 2.97 19.06 5.87
N ALA A 117 3.89 18.15 5.54
CA ALA A 117 4.39 18.00 4.17
C ALA A 117 3.27 17.61 3.20
N GLY A 118 2.28 16.86 3.66
CA GLY A 118 1.09 16.47 2.90
C GLY A 118 -0.14 17.36 3.10
N ARG A 119 0.00 18.55 3.73
CA ARG A 119 -1.13 19.41 4.12
C ARG A 119 -2.07 19.83 2.98
N PHE A 120 -1.60 19.79 1.75
CA PHE A 120 -2.39 20.15 0.56
C PHE A 120 -2.74 18.95 -0.32
N VAL A 121 -2.60 17.72 0.23
CA VAL A 121 -2.92 16.48 -0.47
C VAL A 121 -4.17 15.85 0.14
N THR A 122 -5.24 15.75 -0.65
CA THR A 122 -6.49 15.05 -0.31
C THR A 122 -7.08 14.40 -1.55
N CYS A 123 -7.97 13.44 -1.40
CA CYS A 123 -8.63 12.69 -2.49
C CYS A 123 -7.62 11.94 -3.40
N HIS A 124 -6.40 11.70 -2.91
CA HIS A 124 -5.31 11.12 -3.69
C HIS A 124 -5.08 9.65 -3.32
N ASP A 125 -4.68 8.86 -4.32
CA ASP A 125 -4.18 7.50 -4.14
C ASP A 125 -2.67 7.48 -4.41
N LEU A 126 -1.86 7.36 -3.36
CA LEU A 126 -0.41 7.30 -3.45
C LEU A 126 0.03 5.86 -3.72
N VAL A 127 0.43 5.61 -4.96
CA VAL A 127 0.95 4.29 -5.37
C VAL A 127 2.40 4.15 -4.95
N VAL A 128 2.71 3.10 -4.18
CA VAL A 128 4.05 2.78 -3.67
C VAL A 128 4.40 1.34 -4.05
N ASP A 129 4.89 1.14 -5.27
CA ASP A 129 4.97 -0.18 -5.89
C ASP A 129 6.27 -0.45 -6.70
N GLY A 130 7.24 0.45 -6.62
CA GLY A 130 8.48 0.34 -7.40
C GLY A 130 8.30 0.46 -8.91
N GLY A 131 7.16 0.98 -9.37
CA GLY A 131 6.81 1.15 -10.78
C GLY A 131 6.05 -0.05 -11.38
N ARG A 132 5.65 -1.03 -10.56
CA ARG A 132 5.02 -2.26 -11.06
C ARG A 132 3.75 -2.02 -11.87
N THR A 133 2.89 -1.12 -11.45
CA THR A 133 1.64 -0.81 -12.18
C THR A 133 1.85 -0.12 -13.52
N SER A 134 3.03 0.47 -13.72
CA SER A 134 3.40 1.16 -14.96
C SER A 134 4.06 0.24 -16.01
N MET A 135 4.31 -1.02 -15.69
CA MET A 135 4.91 -1.97 -16.63
C MET A 135 3.89 -2.46 -17.66
N PHE A 136 4.27 -2.52 -18.92
CA PHE A 136 3.45 -3.09 -20.00
C PHE A 136 3.42 -4.62 -20.00
N HIS A 137 4.54 -5.24 -19.62
CA HIS A 137 4.69 -6.70 -19.60
C HIS A 137 5.03 -7.18 -18.20
N GLU A 138 4.44 -8.30 -17.81
CA GLU A 138 4.91 -9.04 -16.65
C GLU A 138 6.30 -9.61 -16.97
N PRO A 139 7.27 -9.52 -16.06
CA PRO A 139 8.51 -10.24 -16.18
C PRO A 139 8.22 -11.75 -16.28
N SER A 140 8.79 -12.43 -17.24
CA SER A 140 8.66 -13.88 -17.43
C SER A 140 9.37 -14.67 -16.32
#